data_f5f1594a5a325eeb983805bacde15792
#
_entry.id   f5f1594a5a325eeb983805bacde15792
#
_cell.length_a   1.000
_cell.length_b   1.000
_cell.length_c   1.000
_cell.angle_alpha   90.00
_cell.angle_beta   90.00
_cell.angle_gamma   90.00
#
_symmetry.space_group_name_H-M   'P 1'
#
loop_
_entity.id
_entity.type
_entity.pdbx_description
1 polymer ?
#
loop_
_entity_poly.entity_id
_entity_poly.type
_entity_poly.pdbx_seq_one_letter_code
_entity_poly.pdbx_strand_id
1 'polypeptide(L)'
;MLHGSVEDLPAHGARAGRRRVEARAALELGLRLGDLLLLPGMAVLSHIVLYGAAVPDQSQRIVFGAVILSAIVCFSVAPVYRNWRIRGLLADLWLLLLAWSGTFALFSLYAVLIGLADAVPATWLVGWYVSGLGAMVVLRVLLRVQLHRLRSRGMDRERILLVGLRAPALKLHRLLRGKPELGKEVVGYFASAGDIATRRGGNAPRCLGSLADVAGYLNLHRGEFDQIWVSLPFGDPAPIRETLKQIERFPVPVRLIPDTTGLGALNPSVHQVGDVAMIGVRQGLVDHRFRLFKRAEDIFVAGVAVIALAPLFAVLALGVKLSSPGPVFFRQRRHGLGGKEFWMLKFRSMRVHEEGAGQITQATRGDPRVTRFGAFLRRSSLDELPQFFNVLGGSMSVVGPRPHATQHNDHYERVIERYMHRHYVKPGITGWAQVHGLRGETPELRSMKKRVQYDIDYIRRWSPTLDARIIVLTAVKVLGQKSAY
;
A
#
# COMPACT_ATOMS: atom_id res chain seq x y z
N MET A 1 -39.36 33.51 -39.35
CA MET A 1 -39.77 32.11 -39.58
C MET A 1 -38.56 31.26 -39.87
N LEU A 2 -38.09 30.53 -38.95
CA LEU A 2 -37.26 29.33 -39.10
C LEU A 2 -37.37 28.54 -37.78
N HIS A 3 -38.47 27.81 -37.64
CA HIS A 3 -38.63 26.69 -36.71
C HIS A 3 -37.93 25.49 -37.36
N GLY A 4 -36.70 25.22 -36.99
CA GLY A 4 -36.00 23.95 -37.25
C GLY A 4 -36.13 23.07 -36.01
N SER A 5 -36.86 21.99 -36.17
CA SER A 5 -37.15 20.94 -35.19
C SER A 5 -35.90 20.43 -34.47
N VAL A 6 -35.96 20.54 -33.18
CA VAL A 6 -35.04 19.84 -32.25
C VAL A 6 -35.53 18.36 -32.13
N GLU A 7 -35.31 17.59 -33.17
CA GLU A 7 -35.58 16.16 -33.13
C GLU A 7 -34.33 15.38 -33.58
N ASP A 8 -34.05 14.34 -32.83
CA ASP A 8 -33.07 13.26 -33.10
C ASP A 8 -31.57 13.58 -32.96
N LEU A 9 -31.16 13.91 -31.75
CA LEU A 9 -29.75 13.73 -31.36
C LEU A 9 -29.55 12.30 -30.80
N PRO A 10 -28.55 11.55 -31.29
CA PRO A 10 -28.42 10.13 -30.99
C PRO A 10 -28.14 9.90 -29.49
N ALA A 11 -29.14 9.35 -28.80
CA ALA A 11 -29.08 8.88 -27.42
C ALA A 11 -28.09 7.71 -27.20
N HIS A 12 -27.30 7.38 -28.23
CA HIS A 12 -26.41 6.21 -28.23
C HIS A 12 -25.18 6.37 -27.32
N GLY A 13 -24.58 7.56 -27.24
CA GLY A 13 -23.36 7.76 -26.44
C GLY A 13 -23.59 7.77 -24.93
N ALA A 14 -24.65 8.44 -24.47
CA ALA A 14 -25.01 8.48 -23.05
C ALA A 14 -25.44 7.08 -22.54
N ARG A 15 -26.12 6.29 -23.36
CA ARG A 15 -26.48 4.90 -23.05
C ARG A 15 -25.25 3.99 -22.97
N ALA A 16 -24.23 4.18 -23.81
CA ALA A 16 -23.00 3.41 -23.77
C ALA A 16 -22.16 3.68 -22.52
N GLY A 17 -22.05 4.93 -22.09
CA GLY A 17 -21.37 5.33 -20.85
C GLY A 17 -22.05 4.73 -19.61
N ARG A 18 -23.38 4.86 -19.51
CA ARG A 18 -24.17 4.30 -18.42
C ARG A 18 -24.07 2.78 -18.34
N ARG A 19 -24.19 2.06 -19.46
CA ARG A 19 -24.00 0.61 -19.53
C ARG A 19 -22.60 0.17 -19.06
N ARG A 20 -21.55 0.95 -19.34
CA ARG A 20 -20.18 0.64 -18.88
C ARG A 20 -20.04 0.79 -17.36
N VAL A 21 -20.65 1.82 -16.76
CA VAL A 21 -20.65 2.03 -15.30
C VAL A 21 -21.43 0.92 -14.60
N GLU A 22 -22.62 0.55 -15.13
CA GLU A 22 -23.45 -0.53 -14.61
C GLU A 22 -22.72 -1.89 -14.71
N ALA A 23 -22.08 -2.19 -15.85
CA ALA A 23 -21.30 -3.41 -16.03
C ALA A 23 -20.11 -3.51 -15.05
N ARG A 24 -19.49 -2.38 -14.71
CA ARG A 24 -18.39 -2.32 -13.71
C ARG A 24 -18.90 -2.60 -12.30
N ALA A 25 -20.01 -1.99 -11.92
CA ALA A 25 -20.64 -2.24 -10.63
C ALA A 25 -21.08 -3.70 -10.51
N ALA A 26 -21.68 -4.25 -11.57
CA ALA A 26 -22.07 -5.65 -11.63
C ALA A 26 -20.89 -6.61 -11.49
N LEU A 27 -19.73 -6.28 -12.09
CA LEU A 27 -18.53 -7.10 -12.00
C LEU A 27 -17.89 -7.07 -10.61
N GLU A 28 -17.91 -5.90 -9.94
CA GLU A 28 -17.47 -5.79 -8.56
C GLU A 28 -18.40 -6.53 -7.60
N LEU A 29 -19.71 -6.42 -7.81
CA LEU A 29 -20.70 -7.16 -7.05
C LEU A 29 -20.55 -8.67 -7.29
N GLY A 30 -20.37 -9.10 -8.55
CA GLY A 30 -20.14 -10.50 -8.91
C GLY A 30 -18.90 -11.08 -8.25
N LEU A 31 -17.83 -10.29 -8.12
CA LEU A 31 -16.63 -10.70 -7.40
C LEU A 31 -16.88 -10.90 -5.90
N ARG A 32 -17.59 -9.97 -5.27
CA ARG A 32 -17.98 -10.08 -3.85
C ARG A 32 -18.89 -11.27 -3.59
N LEU A 33 -19.87 -11.46 -4.44
CA LEU A 33 -20.80 -12.62 -4.36
C LEU A 33 -20.03 -13.92 -4.63
N GLY A 34 -19.12 -13.93 -5.61
CA GLY A 34 -18.26 -15.08 -5.88
C GLY A 34 -17.44 -15.49 -4.68
N ASP A 35 -16.75 -14.55 -4.02
CA ASP A 35 -16.03 -14.84 -2.78
C ASP A 35 -16.96 -15.31 -1.67
N LEU A 36 -18.12 -14.67 -1.49
CA LEU A 36 -19.10 -15.05 -0.47
C LEU A 36 -19.67 -16.46 -0.70
N LEU A 37 -19.83 -16.90 -1.94
CA LEU A 37 -20.30 -18.25 -2.30
C LEU A 37 -19.17 -19.30 -2.22
N LEU A 38 -17.94 -18.91 -2.55
CA LEU A 38 -16.78 -19.81 -2.43
C LEU A 38 -16.49 -20.18 -0.98
N LEU A 39 -16.72 -19.27 -0.04
CA LEU A 39 -16.50 -19.52 1.39
C LEU A 39 -17.27 -20.78 1.86
N PRO A 40 -18.60 -20.83 1.79
CA PRO A 40 -19.35 -22.00 2.19
C PRO A 40 -19.12 -23.20 1.28
N GLY A 41 -19.00 -22.99 -0.03
CA GLY A 41 -18.79 -24.07 -0.99
C GLY A 41 -17.50 -24.86 -0.70
N MET A 42 -16.42 -24.20 -0.36
CA MET A 42 -15.15 -24.86 -0.07
C MET A 42 -15.13 -25.50 1.32
N ALA A 43 -15.90 -25.00 2.30
CA ALA A 43 -16.10 -25.67 3.57
C ALA A 43 -16.80 -27.03 3.39
N VAL A 44 -17.88 -27.01 2.64
CA VAL A 44 -18.64 -28.26 2.33
C VAL A 44 -17.78 -29.21 1.50
N LEU A 45 -17.10 -28.71 0.48
CA LEU A 45 -16.22 -29.55 -0.36
C LEU A 45 -15.10 -30.21 0.47
N SER A 46 -14.42 -29.44 1.34
CA SER A 46 -13.38 -29.99 2.20
C SER A 46 -13.94 -31.03 3.19
N HIS A 47 -15.18 -30.82 3.66
CA HIS A 47 -15.86 -31.78 4.53
C HIS A 47 -16.21 -33.08 3.78
N ILE A 48 -16.73 -33.00 2.56
CA ILE A 48 -17.03 -34.17 1.72
C ILE A 48 -15.74 -34.97 1.44
N VAL A 49 -14.66 -34.27 1.07
CA VAL A 49 -13.38 -34.92 0.73
C VAL A 49 -12.76 -35.62 1.95
N LEU A 50 -12.88 -35.05 3.14
CA LEU A 50 -12.25 -35.61 4.35
C LEU A 50 -13.12 -36.66 5.06
N TYR A 51 -14.45 -36.52 5.01
CA TYR A 51 -15.36 -37.35 5.83
C TYR A 51 -16.43 -38.10 5.01
N GLY A 52 -16.48 -37.91 3.69
CA GLY A 52 -17.46 -38.57 2.81
C GLY A 52 -18.92 -38.13 3.02
N ALA A 53 -19.17 -37.09 3.83
CA ALA A 53 -20.52 -36.59 4.14
C ALA A 53 -20.69 -35.14 3.74
N ALA A 54 -21.83 -34.80 3.15
CA ALA A 54 -22.12 -33.43 2.69
C ALA A 54 -22.65 -32.52 3.83
N VAL A 55 -23.20 -33.08 4.89
CA VAL A 55 -23.87 -32.31 5.95
C VAL A 55 -23.00 -32.29 7.19
N PRO A 56 -22.48 -31.12 7.59
CA PRO A 56 -21.76 -30.94 8.85
C PRO A 56 -22.67 -31.17 10.06
N ASP A 57 -22.12 -31.64 11.17
CA ASP A 57 -22.82 -31.73 12.44
C ASP A 57 -23.20 -30.36 13.03
N GLN A 58 -23.90 -30.34 14.18
CA GLN A 58 -24.39 -29.08 14.76
C GLN A 58 -23.22 -28.16 15.20
N SER A 59 -22.15 -28.70 15.76
CA SER A 59 -20.98 -27.93 16.16
C SER A 59 -20.24 -27.36 14.96
N GLN A 60 -20.06 -28.13 13.91
CA GLN A 60 -19.46 -27.69 12.65
C GLN A 60 -20.27 -26.58 11.96
N ARG A 61 -21.61 -26.60 12.06
CA ARG A 61 -22.48 -25.51 11.53
C ARG A 61 -22.28 -24.20 12.28
N ILE A 62 -22.09 -24.25 13.62
CA ILE A 62 -21.77 -23.06 14.41
C ILE A 62 -20.42 -22.48 13.97
N VAL A 63 -19.41 -23.33 13.84
CA VAL A 63 -18.07 -22.94 13.36
C VAL A 63 -18.14 -22.31 11.97
N PHE A 64 -18.91 -22.91 11.09
CA PHE A 64 -19.16 -22.41 9.74
C PHE A 64 -19.70 -20.97 9.75
N GLY A 65 -20.74 -20.71 10.56
CA GLY A 65 -21.29 -19.37 10.74
C GLY A 65 -20.27 -18.37 11.31
N ALA A 66 -19.48 -18.81 12.32
CA ALA A 66 -18.47 -17.96 12.95
C ALA A 66 -17.30 -17.61 12.00
N VAL A 67 -16.85 -18.53 11.16
CA VAL A 67 -15.82 -18.26 10.13
C VAL A 67 -16.36 -17.31 9.08
N ILE A 68 -17.62 -17.47 8.62
CA ILE A 68 -18.25 -16.54 7.66
C ILE A 68 -18.36 -15.13 8.26
N LEU A 69 -18.80 -15.00 9.52
CA LEU A 69 -18.87 -13.70 10.19
C LEU A 69 -17.49 -13.05 10.30
N SER A 70 -16.49 -13.82 10.69
CA SER A 70 -15.09 -13.37 10.73
C SER A 70 -14.59 -12.93 9.35
N ALA A 71 -14.98 -13.66 8.28
CA ALA A 71 -14.64 -13.29 6.90
C ALA A 71 -15.29 -11.96 6.49
N ILE A 72 -16.57 -11.76 6.80
CA ILE A 72 -17.26 -10.48 6.52
C ILE A 72 -16.51 -9.32 7.19
N VAL A 73 -16.09 -9.46 8.44
CA VAL A 73 -15.32 -8.44 9.15
C VAL A 73 -13.97 -8.20 8.48
N CYS A 74 -13.17 -9.24 8.27
CA CYS A 74 -11.81 -9.11 7.73
C CYS A 74 -11.80 -8.56 6.30
N PHE A 75 -12.72 -9.03 5.43
CA PHE A 75 -12.82 -8.54 4.05
C PHE A 75 -13.45 -7.14 3.95
N SER A 76 -14.20 -6.69 4.95
CA SER A 76 -14.70 -5.32 5.03
C SER A 76 -13.62 -4.32 5.44
N VAL A 77 -12.73 -4.73 6.35
CA VAL A 77 -11.61 -3.91 6.81
C VAL A 77 -10.49 -3.88 5.77
N ALA A 78 -10.15 -5.04 5.21
CA ALA A 78 -9.12 -5.13 4.17
C ALA A 78 -9.62 -4.52 2.85
N PRO A 79 -8.82 -3.69 2.15
CA PRO A 79 -9.23 -3.06 0.89
C PRO A 79 -9.16 -4.05 -0.30
N VAL A 80 -9.62 -5.29 -0.12
CA VAL A 80 -9.53 -6.38 -1.11
C VAL A 80 -10.27 -6.00 -2.39
N TYR A 81 -11.47 -5.43 -2.28
CA TYR A 81 -12.33 -5.09 -3.42
C TYR A 81 -12.05 -3.69 -4.00
N ARG A 82 -11.36 -2.83 -3.24
CA ARG A 82 -11.09 -1.46 -3.68
C ARG A 82 -9.99 -1.44 -4.74
N ASN A 83 -10.31 -0.88 -5.90
CA ASN A 83 -9.35 -0.71 -7.01
C ASN A 83 -8.67 -2.03 -7.49
N TRP A 84 -9.27 -3.20 -7.23
CA TRP A 84 -8.70 -4.50 -7.60
C TRP A 84 -8.40 -4.59 -9.10
N ARG A 85 -9.18 -3.91 -9.94
CA ARG A 85 -9.02 -3.85 -11.41
C ARG A 85 -7.75 -3.11 -11.85
N ILE A 86 -7.21 -2.24 -11.01
CA ILE A 86 -6.06 -1.37 -11.30
C ILE A 86 -4.82 -1.87 -10.54
N ARG A 87 -5.03 -2.56 -9.43
CA ARG A 87 -3.97 -3.10 -8.59
C ARG A 87 -3.25 -4.27 -9.30
N GLY A 88 -1.94 -4.40 -9.13
CA GLY A 88 -1.18 -5.55 -9.65
C GLY A 88 -1.65 -6.87 -9.04
N LEU A 89 -1.52 -8.00 -9.78
CA LEU A 89 -1.96 -9.33 -9.32
C LEU A 89 -1.34 -9.71 -7.96
N LEU A 90 -0.02 -9.57 -7.82
CA LEU A 90 0.67 -9.92 -6.57
C LEU A 90 0.17 -9.12 -5.36
N ALA A 91 -0.18 -7.83 -5.56
CA ALA A 91 -0.75 -7.00 -4.51
C ALA A 91 -2.14 -7.46 -4.09
N ASP A 92 -2.91 -7.91 -5.04
CA ASP A 92 -4.26 -8.41 -4.82
C ASP A 92 -4.23 -9.75 -4.08
N LEU A 93 -3.36 -10.67 -4.53
CA LEU A 93 -3.17 -11.96 -3.88
C LEU A 93 -2.62 -11.84 -2.45
N TRP A 94 -1.72 -10.88 -2.21
CA TRP A 94 -1.20 -10.62 -0.86
C TRP A 94 -2.30 -10.10 0.07
N LEU A 95 -3.12 -9.15 -0.40
CA LEU A 95 -4.27 -8.66 0.37
C LEU A 95 -5.30 -9.74 0.66
N LEU A 96 -5.55 -10.61 -0.33
CA LEU A 96 -6.43 -11.76 -0.18
C LEU A 96 -5.90 -12.73 0.87
N LEU A 97 -4.61 -13.08 0.80
CA LEU A 97 -3.94 -13.94 1.78
C LEU A 97 -4.07 -13.37 3.20
N LEU A 98 -3.81 -12.07 3.37
CA LEU A 98 -3.89 -11.43 4.68
C LEU A 98 -5.32 -11.37 5.21
N ALA A 99 -6.31 -11.04 4.37
CA ALA A 99 -7.72 -11.02 4.76
C ALA A 99 -8.20 -12.44 5.14
N TRP A 100 -7.82 -13.44 4.37
CA TRP A 100 -8.18 -14.83 4.61
C TRP A 100 -7.51 -15.40 5.86
N SER A 101 -6.19 -15.19 6.03
CA SER A 101 -5.48 -15.59 7.25
C SER A 101 -6.02 -14.87 8.50
N GLY A 102 -6.36 -13.58 8.36
CA GLY A 102 -7.00 -12.81 9.42
C GLY A 102 -8.36 -13.38 9.82
N THR A 103 -9.13 -13.90 8.86
CA THR A 103 -10.41 -14.59 9.10
C THR A 103 -10.23 -15.79 10.04
N PHE A 104 -9.28 -16.66 9.71
CA PHE A 104 -9.03 -17.85 10.54
C PHE A 104 -8.38 -17.49 11.88
N ALA A 105 -7.51 -16.50 11.93
CA ALA A 105 -6.94 -16.01 13.20
C ALA A 105 -8.02 -15.42 14.13
N LEU A 106 -8.95 -14.62 13.59
CA LEU A 106 -10.07 -14.07 14.36
C LEU A 106 -11.01 -15.17 14.82
N PHE A 107 -11.33 -16.13 13.96
CA PHE A 107 -12.13 -17.30 14.31
C PHE A 107 -11.43 -18.12 15.40
N SER A 108 -10.13 -18.44 15.28
CA SER A 108 -9.39 -19.24 16.26
C SER A 108 -9.37 -18.55 17.63
N LEU A 109 -9.16 -17.23 17.67
CA LEU A 109 -9.25 -16.45 18.92
C LEU A 109 -10.63 -16.59 19.56
N TYR A 110 -11.70 -16.42 18.78
CA TYR A 110 -13.06 -16.56 19.24
C TYR A 110 -13.35 -17.99 19.74
N ALA A 111 -12.94 -19.02 18.98
CA ALA A 111 -13.14 -20.42 19.33
C ALA A 111 -12.50 -20.80 20.67
N VAL A 112 -11.28 -20.28 20.94
CA VAL A 112 -10.61 -20.48 22.24
C VAL A 112 -11.39 -19.79 23.37
N LEU A 113 -11.85 -18.56 23.16
CA LEU A 113 -12.55 -17.78 24.20
C LEU A 113 -13.88 -18.40 24.63
N ILE A 114 -14.57 -19.10 23.72
CA ILE A 114 -15.88 -19.73 24.02
C ILE A 114 -15.79 -21.25 24.23
N GLY A 115 -14.58 -21.82 24.32
CA GLY A 115 -14.37 -23.26 24.55
C GLY A 115 -14.79 -24.16 23.39
N LEU A 116 -14.83 -23.66 22.17
CA LEU A 116 -15.21 -24.40 20.95
C LEU A 116 -14.00 -25.05 20.26
N ALA A 117 -12.79 -24.82 20.77
CA ALA A 117 -11.57 -25.25 20.10
C ALA A 117 -11.47 -26.77 19.93
N ASP A 118 -11.95 -27.54 20.90
CA ASP A 118 -11.89 -29.01 20.90
C ASP A 118 -13.03 -29.67 20.11
N ALA A 119 -14.08 -28.89 19.76
CA ALA A 119 -15.27 -29.41 19.09
C ALA A 119 -15.09 -29.56 17.57
N VAL A 120 -13.97 -29.08 17.00
CA VAL A 120 -13.80 -29.00 15.55
C VAL A 120 -12.49 -29.64 15.10
N PRO A 121 -12.54 -30.61 14.17
CA PRO A 121 -11.32 -31.22 13.66
C PRO A 121 -10.41 -30.21 12.95
N ALA A 122 -9.19 -30.05 13.45
CA ALA A 122 -8.19 -29.14 12.86
C ALA A 122 -7.92 -29.45 11.38
N THR A 123 -7.99 -30.70 10.98
CA THR A 123 -7.81 -31.18 9.59
C THR A 123 -8.85 -30.56 8.65
N TRP A 124 -10.11 -30.42 9.07
CA TRP A 124 -11.15 -29.79 8.29
C TRP A 124 -10.91 -28.27 8.14
N LEU A 125 -10.54 -27.58 9.23
CA LEU A 125 -10.21 -26.16 9.17
C LEU A 125 -9.03 -25.87 8.24
N VAL A 126 -7.98 -26.69 8.30
CA VAL A 126 -6.82 -26.58 7.40
C VAL A 126 -7.24 -26.86 5.94
N GLY A 127 -8.03 -27.92 5.72
CA GLY A 127 -8.57 -28.25 4.40
C GLY A 127 -9.40 -27.09 3.82
N TRP A 128 -10.28 -26.51 4.64
CA TRP A 128 -11.08 -25.34 4.25
C TRP A 128 -10.21 -24.11 3.99
N TYR A 129 -9.22 -23.84 4.85
CA TYR A 129 -8.29 -22.74 4.65
C TYR A 129 -7.55 -22.84 3.31
N VAL A 130 -6.95 -23.99 3.02
CA VAL A 130 -6.14 -24.20 1.80
C VAL A 130 -7.02 -24.20 0.55
N SER A 131 -8.12 -24.95 0.55
CA SER A 131 -9.03 -25.03 -0.60
C SER A 131 -9.71 -23.71 -0.89
N GLY A 132 -10.16 -22.99 0.16
CA GLY A 132 -10.80 -21.68 0.03
C GLY A 132 -9.83 -20.63 -0.53
N LEU A 133 -8.60 -20.57 -0.01
CA LEU A 133 -7.57 -19.68 -0.54
C LEU A 133 -7.28 -20.01 -2.01
N GLY A 134 -7.08 -21.29 -2.33
CA GLY A 134 -6.83 -21.75 -3.70
C GLY A 134 -7.94 -21.36 -4.67
N ALA A 135 -9.20 -21.60 -4.31
CA ALA A 135 -10.36 -21.23 -5.12
C ALA A 135 -10.45 -19.71 -5.36
N MET A 136 -10.23 -18.90 -4.32
CA MET A 136 -10.23 -17.45 -4.47
C MET A 136 -9.06 -16.95 -5.33
N VAL A 137 -7.87 -17.54 -5.23
CA VAL A 137 -6.73 -17.23 -6.09
C VAL A 137 -7.06 -17.55 -7.55
N VAL A 138 -7.62 -18.74 -7.83
CA VAL A 138 -8.04 -19.14 -9.17
C VAL A 138 -9.08 -18.16 -9.73
N LEU A 139 -10.09 -17.79 -8.94
CA LEU A 139 -11.09 -16.79 -9.34
C LEU A 139 -10.43 -15.45 -9.71
N ARG A 140 -9.48 -14.96 -8.91
CA ARG A 140 -8.75 -13.69 -9.20
C ARG A 140 -7.97 -13.79 -10.52
N VAL A 141 -7.27 -14.90 -10.74
CA VAL A 141 -6.48 -15.10 -11.97
C VAL A 141 -7.40 -15.16 -13.18
N LEU A 142 -8.48 -15.94 -13.13
CA LEU A 142 -9.44 -16.06 -14.24
C LEU A 142 -10.09 -14.73 -14.59
N LEU A 143 -10.56 -13.97 -13.59
CA LEU A 143 -11.13 -12.65 -13.81
C LEU A 143 -10.12 -11.68 -14.44
N ARG A 144 -8.86 -11.72 -14.04
CA ARG A 144 -7.81 -10.89 -14.63
C ARG A 144 -7.49 -11.25 -16.06
N VAL A 145 -7.41 -12.55 -16.36
CA VAL A 145 -7.22 -13.03 -17.74
C VAL A 145 -8.37 -12.56 -18.63
N GLN A 146 -9.61 -12.67 -18.14
CA GLN A 146 -10.78 -12.18 -18.88
C GLN A 146 -10.76 -10.66 -19.06
N LEU A 147 -10.46 -9.89 -18.02
CA LEU A 147 -10.32 -8.44 -18.13
C LEU A 147 -9.22 -8.03 -19.10
N HIS A 148 -8.08 -8.72 -19.06
CA HIS A 148 -6.99 -8.45 -20.01
C HIS A 148 -7.42 -8.74 -21.46
N ARG A 149 -8.10 -9.87 -21.72
CA ARG A 149 -8.65 -10.20 -23.04
C ARG A 149 -9.69 -9.18 -23.52
N LEU A 150 -10.59 -8.70 -22.64
CA LEU A 150 -11.58 -7.68 -23.00
C LEU A 150 -10.89 -6.34 -23.33
N ARG A 151 -9.90 -5.94 -22.55
CA ARG A 151 -9.15 -4.68 -22.75
C ARG A 151 -8.24 -4.72 -23.98
N SER A 152 -7.64 -5.86 -24.30
CA SER A 152 -6.86 -6.02 -25.53
C SER A 152 -7.74 -5.90 -26.79
N ARG A 153 -9.03 -6.29 -26.70
CA ARG A 153 -10.02 -6.10 -27.77
C ARG A 153 -10.63 -4.69 -27.82
N GLY A 154 -10.08 -3.73 -27.04
CA GLY A 154 -10.60 -2.35 -26.98
C GLY A 154 -11.87 -2.16 -26.15
N MET A 155 -12.42 -3.25 -25.59
CA MET A 155 -13.57 -3.18 -24.69
C MET A 155 -13.13 -2.76 -23.27
N ASP A 156 -14.02 -2.11 -22.52
CA ASP A 156 -13.75 -1.68 -21.12
C ASP A 156 -12.61 -0.66 -20.99
N ARG A 157 -12.40 0.21 -22.01
CA ARG A 157 -11.50 1.38 -21.90
C ARG A 157 -12.29 2.64 -21.66
N GLU A 158 -11.87 3.43 -20.68
CA GLU A 158 -12.36 4.79 -20.45
C GLU A 158 -11.64 5.74 -21.40
N ARG A 159 -12.40 6.41 -22.27
CA ARG A 159 -11.87 7.42 -23.22
C ARG A 159 -11.80 8.77 -22.53
N ILE A 160 -10.60 9.30 -22.39
CA ILE A 160 -10.30 10.54 -21.68
C ILE A 160 -9.88 11.60 -22.66
N LEU A 161 -10.50 12.77 -22.54
CA LEU A 161 -10.11 13.98 -23.25
C LEU A 161 -9.28 14.87 -22.31
N LEU A 162 -8.09 15.28 -22.74
CA LEU A 162 -7.27 16.21 -21.97
C LEU A 162 -7.51 17.66 -22.44
N VAL A 163 -7.65 18.58 -21.48
CA VAL A 163 -7.65 20.03 -21.73
C VAL A 163 -6.47 20.63 -20.99
N GLY A 164 -5.49 21.11 -21.75
CA GLY A 164 -4.16 21.48 -21.27
C GLY A 164 -3.20 20.28 -21.24
N LEU A 165 -1.94 20.52 -21.60
CA LEU A 165 -0.89 19.50 -21.59
C LEU A 165 0.29 19.93 -20.72
N ARG A 166 0.06 20.08 -19.41
CA ARG A 166 1.12 20.37 -18.43
C ARG A 166 1.89 19.10 -18.04
N ALA A 167 3.03 19.28 -17.37
CA ALA A 167 3.90 18.18 -16.97
C ALA A 167 3.18 16.99 -16.26
N PRO A 168 2.23 17.22 -15.32
CA PRO A 168 1.46 16.14 -14.70
C PRO A 168 0.58 15.36 -15.69
N ALA A 169 -0.09 16.07 -16.64
CA ALA A 169 -0.93 15.40 -17.64
C ALA A 169 -0.09 14.56 -18.60
N LEU A 170 1.08 15.05 -19.01
CA LEU A 170 2.01 14.30 -19.86
C LEU A 170 2.58 13.06 -19.14
N LYS A 171 2.92 13.20 -17.85
CA LYS A 171 3.35 12.07 -17.01
C LYS A 171 2.25 11.02 -16.92
N LEU A 172 1.00 11.46 -16.72
CA LEU A 172 -0.16 10.59 -16.62
C LEU A 172 -0.44 9.89 -17.96
N HIS A 173 -0.37 10.59 -19.09
CA HIS A 173 -0.49 10.00 -20.42
C HIS A 173 0.55 8.88 -20.66
N ARG A 174 1.84 9.15 -20.35
CA ARG A 174 2.89 8.12 -20.46
C ARG A 174 2.61 6.91 -19.58
N LEU A 175 2.15 7.12 -18.36
CA LEU A 175 1.77 6.06 -17.42
C LEU A 175 0.62 5.21 -17.99
N LEU A 176 -0.42 5.84 -18.53
CA LEU A 176 -1.59 5.14 -19.10
C LEU A 176 -1.22 4.37 -20.37
N ARG A 177 -0.35 4.94 -21.22
CA ARG A 177 0.16 4.27 -22.43
C ARG A 177 1.02 3.05 -22.10
N GLY A 178 1.85 3.14 -21.04
CA GLY A 178 2.68 2.03 -20.56
C GLY A 178 1.92 0.96 -19.77
N LYS A 179 0.67 1.22 -19.40
CA LYS A 179 -0.16 0.33 -18.57
C LYS A 179 -1.59 0.23 -19.11
N PRO A 180 -1.81 -0.42 -20.26
CA PRO A 180 -3.15 -0.57 -20.84
C PRO A 180 -4.12 -1.33 -19.92
N GLU A 181 -3.59 -2.12 -18.98
CA GLU A 181 -4.36 -2.79 -17.95
C GLU A 181 -5.14 -1.83 -17.02
N LEU A 182 -4.78 -0.54 -16.97
CA LEU A 182 -5.56 0.47 -16.23
C LEU A 182 -6.92 0.75 -16.87
N GLY A 183 -7.15 0.32 -18.11
CA GLY A 183 -8.41 0.49 -18.82
C GLY A 183 -8.75 1.97 -19.09
N LYS A 184 -7.74 2.83 -19.25
CA LYS A 184 -7.88 4.25 -19.52
C LYS A 184 -7.07 4.63 -20.76
N GLU A 185 -7.69 5.39 -21.66
CA GLU A 185 -7.08 5.81 -22.92
C GLU A 185 -7.26 7.32 -23.11
N VAL A 186 -6.15 8.01 -23.33
CA VAL A 186 -6.17 9.43 -23.69
C VAL A 186 -6.32 9.53 -25.19
N VAL A 187 -7.48 10.01 -25.64
CA VAL A 187 -7.82 10.13 -27.06
C VAL A 187 -7.06 11.27 -27.73
N GLY A 188 -6.94 12.38 -27.02
CA GLY A 188 -6.21 13.55 -27.49
C GLY A 188 -6.24 14.70 -26.48
N TYR A 189 -5.66 15.82 -26.87
CA TYR A 189 -5.63 17.00 -26.00
C TYR A 189 -5.92 18.29 -26.75
N PHE A 190 -6.40 19.29 -26.00
CA PHE A 190 -6.50 20.69 -26.39
C PHE A 190 -5.49 21.50 -25.58
N ALA A 191 -4.87 22.50 -26.22
CA ALA A 191 -3.92 23.38 -25.55
C ALA A 191 -3.95 24.80 -26.12
N SER A 192 -3.30 25.73 -25.42
CA SER A 192 -3.11 27.06 -25.96
C SER A 192 -2.18 27.03 -27.20
N ALA A 193 -2.29 28.01 -28.07
CA ALA A 193 -1.45 28.09 -29.27
C ALA A 193 0.06 28.07 -28.97
N GLY A 194 0.48 28.71 -27.85
CA GLY A 194 1.87 28.68 -27.39
C GLY A 194 2.35 27.30 -26.90
N ASP A 195 1.48 26.54 -26.25
CA ASP A 195 1.80 25.18 -25.78
C ASP A 195 1.87 24.17 -26.95
N ILE A 196 1.10 24.37 -28.02
CA ILE A 196 1.13 23.52 -29.23
C ILE A 196 2.45 23.67 -29.97
N ALA A 197 2.94 24.92 -30.11
CA ALA A 197 4.16 25.23 -30.86
C ALA A 197 5.43 24.60 -30.22
N THR A 198 5.47 24.52 -28.90
CA THR A 198 6.65 24.06 -28.13
C THR A 198 6.77 22.54 -27.97
N ARG A 199 5.75 21.73 -28.33
CA ARG A 199 5.69 20.29 -27.99
C ARG A 199 5.48 19.34 -29.17
N ARG A 200 6.15 19.55 -30.30
CA ARG A 200 6.21 18.61 -31.42
C ARG A 200 7.15 17.42 -31.14
N GLY A 201 6.91 16.64 -30.08
CA GLY A 201 7.70 15.46 -29.74
C GLY A 201 6.85 14.18 -29.74
N GLY A 202 7.39 13.06 -30.26
CA GLY A 202 6.69 11.79 -30.54
C GLY A 202 6.06 11.04 -29.35
N ASN A 203 6.08 11.59 -28.12
CA ASN A 203 5.49 11.00 -26.92
C ASN A 203 4.28 11.77 -26.34
N ALA A 204 3.77 12.76 -27.04
CA ALA A 204 2.54 13.46 -26.67
C ALA A 204 1.31 12.78 -27.29
N PRO A 205 0.11 12.89 -26.66
CA PRO A 205 -1.13 12.47 -27.31
C PRO A 205 -1.41 13.34 -28.57
N ARG A 206 -2.39 12.93 -29.36
CA ARG A 206 -2.80 13.70 -30.56
C ARG A 206 -3.35 15.05 -30.15
N CYS A 207 -2.85 16.15 -30.74
CA CYS A 207 -3.45 17.45 -30.59
C CYS A 207 -4.75 17.51 -31.41
N LEU A 208 -5.85 17.96 -30.79
CA LEU A 208 -7.17 18.04 -31.40
C LEU A 208 -7.57 19.49 -31.76
N GLY A 209 -6.86 20.46 -31.19
CA GLY A 209 -7.11 21.90 -31.45
C GLY A 209 -6.72 22.79 -30.28
N SER A 210 -7.18 24.03 -30.34
CA SER A 210 -7.00 25.05 -29.30
C SER A 210 -8.03 24.91 -28.18
N LEU A 211 -7.82 25.61 -27.06
CA LEU A 211 -8.81 25.65 -25.96
C LEU A 211 -10.18 26.19 -26.40
N ALA A 212 -10.22 27.03 -27.40
CA ALA A 212 -11.48 27.57 -27.94
C ALA A 212 -12.30 26.52 -28.70
N ASP A 213 -11.65 25.49 -29.23
CA ASP A 213 -12.28 24.48 -30.07
C ASP A 213 -12.95 23.34 -29.25
N VAL A 214 -12.77 23.35 -27.91
CA VAL A 214 -13.23 22.28 -27.01
C VAL A 214 -14.74 22.06 -27.15
N ALA A 215 -15.54 23.10 -27.07
CA ALA A 215 -16.99 22.98 -27.15
C ALA A 215 -17.47 22.50 -28.53
N GLY A 216 -16.86 23.00 -29.61
CA GLY A 216 -17.16 22.57 -30.99
C GLY A 216 -16.87 21.07 -31.16
N TYR A 217 -15.71 20.63 -30.70
CA TYR A 217 -15.31 19.23 -30.79
C TYR A 217 -16.24 18.32 -29.99
N LEU A 218 -16.58 18.69 -28.74
CA LEU A 218 -17.50 17.92 -27.90
C LEU A 218 -18.90 17.83 -28.47
N ASN A 219 -19.37 18.88 -29.21
CA ASN A 219 -20.65 18.83 -29.90
C ASN A 219 -20.66 17.80 -31.03
N LEU A 220 -19.58 17.71 -31.81
CA LEU A 220 -19.45 16.76 -32.92
C LEU A 220 -19.27 15.32 -32.46
N HIS A 221 -18.62 15.12 -31.30
CA HIS A 221 -18.22 13.81 -30.76
C HIS A 221 -18.95 13.47 -29.47
N ARG A 222 -20.24 13.82 -29.37
CA ARG A 222 -21.06 13.57 -28.18
C ARG A 222 -21.09 12.10 -27.80
N GLY A 223 -20.80 11.79 -26.52
CA GLY A 223 -20.84 10.44 -25.97
C GLY A 223 -19.63 9.55 -26.32
N GLU A 224 -18.62 10.08 -27.02
CA GLU A 224 -17.39 9.38 -27.32
C GLU A 224 -16.40 9.38 -26.14
N PHE A 225 -16.57 10.29 -25.17
CA PHE A 225 -15.69 10.45 -24.02
C PHE A 225 -16.40 10.09 -22.72
N ASP A 226 -15.68 9.38 -21.86
CA ASP A 226 -16.16 9.00 -20.53
C ASP A 226 -15.75 10.04 -19.47
N GLN A 227 -14.66 10.80 -19.69
CA GLN A 227 -14.16 11.81 -18.75
C GLN A 227 -13.40 12.91 -19.50
N ILE A 228 -13.44 14.12 -18.94
CA ILE A 228 -12.61 15.26 -19.35
C ILE A 228 -11.65 15.58 -18.20
N TRP A 229 -10.36 15.63 -18.50
CA TRP A 229 -9.33 15.96 -17.53
C TRP A 229 -8.67 17.28 -17.88
N VAL A 230 -8.79 18.25 -16.97
CA VAL A 230 -8.27 19.61 -17.15
C VAL A 230 -6.94 19.75 -16.43
N SER A 231 -5.89 20.12 -17.15
CA SER A 231 -4.54 20.37 -16.66
C SER A 231 -4.03 21.73 -17.10
N LEU A 232 -4.63 22.77 -16.55
CA LEU A 232 -4.30 24.18 -16.77
C LEU A 232 -3.61 24.77 -15.54
N PRO A 233 -2.88 25.89 -15.67
CA PRO A 233 -2.21 26.54 -14.53
C PRO A 233 -3.22 27.03 -13.49
N PHE A 234 -3.02 26.68 -12.22
CA PHE A 234 -3.86 27.17 -11.12
C PHE A 234 -3.57 28.64 -10.75
N GLY A 235 -2.39 29.17 -11.13
CA GLY A 235 -2.02 30.57 -10.91
C GLY A 235 -2.84 31.56 -11.72
N ASP A 236 -3.44 31.13 -12.84
CA ASP A 236 -4.38 31.90 -13.63
C ASP A 236 -5.70 31.11 -13.74
N PRO A 237 -6.74 31.52 -13.01
CA PRO A 237 -8.04 30.84 -13.02
C PRO A 237 -8.89 31.14 -14.25
N ALA A 238 -8.55 32.12 -15.04
CA ALA A 238 -9.37 32.56 -16.19
C ALA A 238 -9.50 31.49 -17.28
N PRO A 239 -8.43 30.80 -17.74
CA PRO A 239 -8.53 29.70 -18.70
C PRO A 239 -9.30 28.50 -18.17
N ILE A 240 -9.16 28.22 -16.87
CA ILE A 240 -9.90 27.11 -16.22
C ILE A 240 -11.39 27.40 -16.22
N ARG A 241 -11.77 28.61 -15.79
CA ARG A 241 -13.16 29.08 -15.73
C ARG A 241 -13.81 29.08 -17.10
N GLU A 242 -13.12 29.62 -18.10
CA GLU A 242 -13.60 29.63 -19.48
C GLU A 242 -13.80 28.22 -20.03
N THR A 243 -12.84 27.32 -19.83
CA THR A 243 -12.96 25.92 -20.22
C THR A 243 -14.16 25.25 -19.53
N LEU A 244 -14.32 25.44 -18.22
CA LEU A 244 -15.43 24.82 -17.47
C LEU A 244 -16.79 25.35 -17.99
N LYS A 245 -16.94 26.65 -18.32
CA LYS A 245 -18.16 27.18 -18.95
C LYS A 245 -18.45 26.51 -20.29
N GLN A 246 -17.42 26.30 -21.13
CA GLN A 246 -17.57 25.63 -22.42
C GLN A 246 -18.04 24.17 -22.26
N ILE A 247 -17.62 23.50 -21.20
CA ILE A 247 -17.90 22.05 -20.94
C ILE A 247 -19.23 21.90 -20.19
N GLU A 248 -19.73 22.90 -19.50
CA GLU A 248 -20.89 22.83 -18.58
C GLU A 248 -22.12 22.15 -19.17
N ARG A 249 -22.40 22.38 -20.45
CA ARG A 249 -23.53 21.80 -21.17
C ARG A 249 -23.39 20.31 -21.51
N PHE A 250 -22.22 19.70 -21.23
CA PHE A 250 -21.95 18.30 -21.52
C PHE A 250 -21.95 17.50 -20.21
N PRO A 251 -22.82 16.49 -20.02
CA PRO A 251 -22.91 15.69 -18.80
C PRO A 251 -21.77 14.65 -18.72
N VAL A 252 -20.52 15.11 -18.80
CA VAL A 252 -19.32 14.27 -18.72
C VAL A 252 -18.56 14.64 -17.45
N PRO A 253 -18.14 13.67 -16.62
CA PRO A 253 -17.35 13.93 -15.42
C PRO A 253 -16.06 14.70 -15.75
N VAL A 254 -15.86 15.85 -15.10
CA VAL A 254 -14.68 16.69 -15.25
C VAL A 254 -13.77 16.52 -14.04
N ARG A 255 -12.47 16.34 -14.28
CA ARG A 255 -11.44 16.24 -13.23
C ARG A 255 -10.34 17.25 -13.46
N LEU A 256 -9.95 17.95 -12.40
CA LEU A 256 -8.80 18.85 -12.43
C LEU A 256 -7.53 18.07 -12.04
N ILE A 257 -6.46 18.24 -12.82
CA ILE A 257 -5.14 17.68 -12.52
C ILE A 257 -4.26 18.82 -11.98
N PRO A 258 -4.05 18.92 -10.66
CA PRO A 258 -3.24 19.96 -10.07
C PRO A 258 -1.76 19.79 -10.43
N ASP A 259 -1.08 20.88 -10.74
CA ASP A 259 0.37 20.87 -10.88
C ASP A 259 1.03 21.05 -9.52
N THR A 260 1.37 19.93 -8.90
CA THR A 260 2.07 19.88 -7.61
C THR A 260 3.58 19.74 -7.76
N THR A 261 4.12 19.85 -8.97
CA THR A 261 5.53 19.53 -9.28
C THR A 261 6.50 20.41 -8.51
N GLY A 262 6.21 21.71 -8.38
CA GLY A 262 7.03 22.67 -7.62
C GLY A 262 6.86 22.65 -6.10
N LEU A 263 5.82 21.96 -5.58
CA LEU A 263 5.45 22.02 -4.16
C LEU A 263 6.19 20.98 -3.29
N GLY A 264 7.10 20.19 -3.84
CA GLY A 264 7.77 19.10 -3.09
C GLY A 264 6.77 18.11 -2.49
N ALA A 265 5.67 17.84 -3.21
CA ALA A 265 4.58 17.01 -2.72
C ALA A 265 5.03 15.58 -2.36
N LEU A 266 4.57 15.11 -1.20
CA LEU A 266 4.75 13.74 -0.74
C LEU A 266 3.34 13.16 -0.48
N ASN A 267 2.92 12.19 -1.31
CA ASN A 267 1.59 11.58 -1.25
C ASN A 267 0.46 12.63 -1.23
N PRO A 268 0.31 13.46 -2.27
CA PRO A 268 -0.75 14.46 -2.31
C PRO A 268 -2.11 13.79 -2.26
N SER A 269 -3.02 14.36 -1.50
CA SER A 269 -4.40 13.88 -1.37
C SER A 269 -5.38 15.04 -1.49
N VAL A 270 -6.61 14.73 -1.84
CA VAL A 270 -7.71 15.70 -1.86
C VAL A 270 -8.70 15.31 -0.76
N HIS A 271 -8.97 16.25 0.13
CA HIS A 271 -9.95 16.11 1.21
C HIS A 271 -11.02 17.18 1.03
N GLN A 272 -12.23 16.88 1.46
CA GLN A 272 -13.32 17.86 1.51
C GLN A 272 -13.72 18.05 2.97
N VAL A 273 -13.80 19.32 3.38
CA VAL A 273 -14.30 19.71 4.71
C VAL A 273 -15.42 20.72 4.48
N GLY A 274 -16.66 20.30 4.67
CA GLY A 274 -17.81 21.06 4.22
C GLY A 274 -17.76 21.25 2.71
N ASP A 275 -17.85 22.50 2.24
CA ASP A 275 -17.80 22.85 0.82
C ASP A 275 -16.38 23.16 0.32
N VAL A 276 -15.39 23.11 1.20
CA VAL A 276 -14.01 23.47 0.87
C VAL A 276 -13.20 22.22 0.49
N ALA A 277 -12.67 22.22 -0.75
CA ALA A 277 -11.71 21.21 -1.18
C ALA A 277 -10.29 21.58 -0.74
N MET A 278 -9.63 20.72 0.01
CA MET A 278 -8.26 20.91 0.47
C MET A 278 -7.31 19.91 -0.21
N ILE A 279 -6.17 20.40 -0.68
CA ILE A 279 -5.10 19.57 -1.23
C ILE A 279 -4.04 19.39 -0.14
N GLY A 280 -3.95 18.17 0.41
CA GLY A 280 -2.86 17.78 1.29
C GLY A 280 -1.58 17.60 0.49
N VAL A 281 -0.57 18.44 0.74
CA VAL A 281 0.67 18.44 -0.06
C VAL A 281 1.68 17.39 0.46
N ARG A 282 1.72 17.19 1.77
CA ARG A 282 2.68 16.28 2.43
C ARG A 282 1.97 15.43 3.47
N GLN A 283 1.92 14.13 3.22
CA GLN A 283 1.28 13.18 4.12
C GLN A 283 2.02 11.84 4.13
N GLY A 284 1.88 11.08 5.23
CA GLY A 284 2.33 9.70 5.31
C GLY A 284 1.41 8.77 4.50
N LEU A 285 0.91 7.71 5.11
CA LEU A 285 -0.12 6.86 4.49
C LEU A 285 -1.45 7.62 4.47
N VAL A 286 -1.88 8.01 3.27
CA VAL A 286 -2.98 8.96 3.06
C VAL A 286 -4.32 8.40 3.50
N ASP A 287 -4.57 7.10 3.26
CA ASP A 287 -5.85 6.47 3.52
C ASP A 287 -5.87 5.84 4.92
N HIS A 288 -6.87 6.18 5.73
CA HIS A 288 -7.09 5.60 7.06
C HIS A 288 -7.20 4.07 7.01
N ARG A 289 -7.83 3.51 5.98
CA ARG A 289 -7.96 2.06 5.78
C ARG A 289 -6.60 1.40 5.55
N PHE A 290 -5.71 2.04 4.80
CA PHE A 290 -4.35 1.55 4.63
C PHE A 290 -3.54 1.60 5.92
N ARG A 291 -3.78 2.57 6.79
CA ARG A 291 -3.16 2.61 8.12
C ARG A 291 -3.63 1.47 9.02
N LEU A 292 -4.93 1.19 9.01
CA LEU A 292 -5.49 0.05 9.75
C LEU A 292 -4.96 -1.28 9.20
N PHE A 293 -4.96 -1.42 7.88
CA PHE A 293 -4.41 -2.60 7.22
C PHE A 293 -2.93 -2.80 7.56
N LYS A 294 -2.12 -1.75 7.45
CA LYS A 294 -0.70 -1.78 7.83
C LYS A 294 -0.52 -2.16 9.31
N ARG A 295 -1.40 -1.69 10.18
CA ARG A 295 -1.36 -2.05 11.60
C ARG A 295 -1.71 -3.52 11.82
N ALA A 296 -2.72 -4.05 11.14
CA ALA A 296 -3.10 -5.45 11.20
C ALA A 296 -1.96 -6.36 10.67
N GLU A 297 -1.34 -6.00 9.55
CA GLU A 297 -0.16 -6.66 9.01
C GLU A 297 0.99 -6.69 10.02
N ASP A 298 1.31 -5.54 10.62
CA ASP A 298 2.38 -5.41 11.61
C ASP A 298 2.12 -6.31 12.85
N ILE A 299 0.88 -6.32 13.37
CA ILE A 299 0.50 -7.16 14.51
C ILE A 299 0.59 -8.64 14.13
N PHE A 300 0.08 -9.02 12.96
CA PHE A 300 0.10 -10.40 12.51
C PHE A 300 1.54 -10.91 12.35
N VAL A 301 2.36 -10.21 11.58
CA VAL A 301 3.75 -10.63 11.33
C VAL A 301 4.57 -10.63 12.61
N ALA A 302 4.44 -9.59 13.45
CA ALA A 302 5.18 -9.51 14.71
C ALA A 302 4.69 -10.57 15.74
N GLY A 303 3.38 -10.82 15.79
CA GLY A 303 2.79 -11.85 16.65
C GLY A 303 3.29 -13.25 16.29
N VAL A 304 3.23 -13.61 15.01
CA VAL A 304 3.77 -14.88 14.50
C VAL A 304 5.26 -14.99 14.80
N ALA A 305 6.04 -13.92 14.57
CA ALA A 305 7.47 -13.92 14.84
C ALA A 305 7.77 -14.12 16.34
N VAL A 306 7.06 -13.44 17.24
CA VAL A 306 7.26 -13.58 18.69
C VAL A 306 6.91 -15.00 19.17
N ILE A 307 5.79 -15.56 18.70
CA ILE A 307 5.37 -16.92 19.09
C ILE A 307 6.37 -17.96 18.55
N ALA A 308 6.70 -17.89 17.27
CA ALA A 308 7.60 -18.85 16.63
C ALA A 308 9.03 -18.79 17.21
N LEU A 309 9.50 -17.61 17.59
CA LEU A 309 10.84 -17.38 18.12
C LEU A 309 10.86 -17.37 19.67
N ALA A 310 9.76 -17.66 20.36
CA ALA A 310 9.70 -17.65 21.83
C ALA A 310 10.78 -18.52 22.51
N PRO A 311 11.06 -19.76 22.07
CA PRO A 311 12.15 -20.53 22.64
C PRO A 311 13.51 -19.89 22.44
N LEU A 312 13.74 -19.30 21.26
CA LEU A 312 14.97 -18.56 20.95
C LEU A 312 15.11 -17.33 21.85
N PHE A 313 14.03 -16.58 22.06
CA PHE A 313 14.02 -15.43 22.97
C PHE A 313 14.48 -15.83 24.40
N ALA A 314 13.99 -16.95 24.91
CA ALA A 314 14.38 -17.47 26.23
C ALA A 314 15.87 -17.80 26.28
N VAL A 315 16.40 -18.53 25.29
CA VAL A 315 17.81 -18.89 25.20
C VAL A 315 18.70 -17.64 25.09
N LEU A 316 18.34 -16.68 24.25
CA LEU A 316 19.10 -15.45 24.10
C LEU A 316 19.07 -14.60 25.38
N ALA A 317 17.92 -14.52 26.05
CA ALA A 317 17.78 -13.81 27.32
C ALA A 317 18.68 -14.41 28.42
N LEU A 318 18.73 -15.76 28.51
CA LEU A 318 19.60 -16.45 29.40
C LEU A 318 21.08 -16.20 29.06
N GLY A 319 21.46 -16.29 27.78
CA GLY A 319 22.82 -16.00 27.31
C GLY A 319 23.27 -14.57 27.64
N VAL A 320 22.39 -13.58 27.49
CA VAL A 320 22.68 -12.19 27.89
C VAL A 320 22.90 -12.08 29.39
N LYS A 321 22.07 -12.75 30.19
CA LYS A 321 22.15 -12.75 31.66
C LYS A 321 23.45 -13.37 32.17
N LEU A 322 23.88 -14.47 31.56
CA LEU A 322 25.12 -15.16 31.86
C LEU A 322 26.36 -14.42 31.38
N SER A 323 26.26 -13.62 30.34
CA SER A 323 27.41 -12.90 29.74
C SER A 323 27.89 -11.70 30.56
N SER A 324 27.00 -11.04 31.30
CA SER A 324 27.32 -9.93 32.20
C SER A 324 26.16 -9.58 33.15
N PRO A 325 26.42 -9.04 34.36
CA PRO A 325 25.35 -8.63 35.27
C PRO A 325 24.55 -7.46 34.70
N GLY A 326 23.23 -7.38 35.05
CA GLY A 326 22.32 -6.33 34.64
C GLY A 326 21.06 -6.78 33.90
N PRO A 327 20.27 -5.86 33.29
CA PRO A 327 19.03 -6.16 32.61
C PRO A 327 19.26 -6.91 31.29
N VAL A 328 18.31 -7.73 30.87
CA VAL A 328 18.34 -8.48 29.58
C VAL A 328 18.19 -7.54 28.40
N PHE A 329 17.30 -6.57 28.55
CA PHE A 329 16.99 -5.62 27.47
C PHE A 329 17.74 -4.30 27.67
N PHE A 330 18.26 -3.77 26.57
CA PHE A 330 18.75 -2.42 26.43
C PHE A 330 17.68 -1.55 25.80
N ARG A 331 17.49 -0.34 26.31
CA ARG A 331 16.51 0.64 25.82
C ARG A 331 17.23 1.88 25.34
N GLN A 332 16.86 2.35 24.15
CA GLN A 332 17.43 3.58 23.58
C GLN A 332 16.34 4.47 23.01
N ARG A 333 16.41 5.77 23.29
CA ARG A 333 15.49 6.74 22.70
C ARG A 333 15.76 6.92 21.21
N ARG A 334 14.69 6.91 20.42
CA ARG A 334 14.71 7.11 18.98
C ARG A 334 13.51 7.95 18.56
N HIS A 335 13.61 8.66 17.41
CA HIS A 335 12.46 9.34 16.83
C HIS A 335 11.62 8.38 15.99
N GLY A 336 10.32 8.43 16.22
CA GLY A 336 9.30 7.63 15.52
C GLY A 336 8.38 8.47 14.64
N LEU A 337 7.13 8.04 14.53
CA LEU A 337 6.09 8.71 13.75
C LEU A 337 5.87 10.16 14.25
N GLY A 338 5.89 11.12 13.31
CA GLY A 338 5.72 12.54 13.61
C GLY A 338 6.88 13.14 14.41
N GLY A 339 8.05 12.52 14.42
CA GLY A 339 9.22 12.97 15.19
C GLY A 339 9.11 12.71 16.71
N LYS A 340 8.06 12.00 17.17
CA LYS A 340 7.88 11.69 18.60
C LYS A 340 8.90 10.65 19.04
N GLU A 341 9.51 10.88 20.21
CA GLU A 341 10.45 9.91 20.77
C GLU A 341 9.75 8.65 21.28
N PHE A 342 10.43 7.51 21.15
CA PHE A 342 10.02 6.24 21.74
C PHE A 342 11.23 5.43 22.21
N TRP A 343 10.99 4.46 23.09
CA TRP A 343 12.00 3.53 23.58
C TRP A 343 12.13 2.32 22.67
N MET A 344 13.22 2.24 21.93
CA MET A 344 13.55 1.08 21.11
C MET A 344 14.21 0.01 21.97
N LEU A 345 13.68 -1.22 21.89
CA LEU A 345 14.17 -2.38 22.63
C LEU A 345 15.20 -3.17 21.83
N LYS A 346 16.26 -3.61 22.50
CA LYS A 346 17.27 -4.56 21.99
C LYS A 346 17.69 -5.52 23.08
N PHE A 347 18.26 -6.66 22.73
CA PHE A 347 19.05 -7.40 23.69
C PHE A 347 20.32 -6.64 24.04
N ARG A 348 20.69 -6.66 25.31
CA ARG A 348 21.93 -6.02 25.75
C ARG A 348 23.13 -6.81 25.20
N SER A 349 23.98 -6.12 24.44
CA SER A 349 25.21 -6.65 23.83
C SER A 349 26.49 -6.10 24.46
N MET A 350 26.37 -5.17 25.40
CA MET A 350 27.48 -4.48 26.07
C MET A 350 27.36 -4.59 27.60
N ARG A 351 28.47 -4.51 28.32
CA ARG A 351 28.45 -4.38 29.77
C ARG A 351 27.78 -3.08 30.16
N VAL A 352 27.09 -3.07 31.30
CA VAL A 352 26.55 -1.85 31.88
C VAL A 352 27.73 -0.96 32.30
N HIS A 353 27.77 0.26 31.82
CA HIS A 353 28.75 1.27 32.18
C HIS A 353 27.99 2.59 32.37
N GLU A 354 28.50 3.39 33.28
CA GLU A 354 27.99 4.73 33.51
C GLU A 354 28.54 5.63 32.39
N GLU A 355 27.66 6.08 31.49
CA GLU A 355 28.00 7.16 30.55
C GLU A 355 27.85 8.47 31.30
N GLY A 356 28.84 9.36 31.17
CA GLY A 356 28.74 10.72 31.71
C GLY A 356 27.49 11.42 31.18
N ALA A 357 26.83 12.20 32.01
CA ALA A 357 25.55 12.83 31.73
C ALA A 357 25.52 13.49 30.33
N GLY A 358 24.76 12.93 29.39
CA GLY A 358 24.49 13.49 28.06
C GLY A 358 25.38 13.03 26.91
N GLN A 359 26.39 12.17 27.10
CA GLN A 359 27.21 11.65 26.00
C GLN A 359 26.85 10.17 25.69
N ILE A 360 26.18 9.94 24.58
CA ILE A 360 25.99 8.58 24.02
C ILE A 360 27.15 8.30 23.06
N THR A 361 28.16 7.55 23.52
CA THR A 361 29.29 7.16 22.68
C THR A 361 28.87 6.03 21.75
N GLN A 362 28.89 6.30 20.43
CA GLN A 362 28.60 5.28 19.42
C GLN A 362 29.61 4.14 19.52
N ALA A 363 29.13 2.90 19.54
CA ALA A 363 30.00 1.73 19.56
C ALA A 363 30.77 1.62 18.23
N THR A 364 32.08 1.51 18.33
CA THR A 364 32.98 1.30 17.20
C THR A 364 33.32 -0.17 17.00
N ARG A 365 33.97 -0.50 15.88
CA ARG A 365 34.43 -1.87 15.62
C ARG A 365 35.52 -2.25 16.61
N GLY A 366 35.32 -3.35 17.37
CA GLY A 366 36.25 -3.77 18.40
C GLY A 366 36.08 -3.09 19.78
N ASP A 367 34.96 -2.41 20.01
CA ASP A 367 34.64 -1.71 21.28
C ASP A 367 34.77 -2.68 22.47
N PRO A 368 35.64 -2.38 23.47
CA PRO A 368 35.91 -3.26 24.60
C PRO A 368 34.70 -3.48 25.52
N ARG A 369 33.67 -2.65 25.44
CA ARG A 369 32.45 -2.79 26.21
C ARG A 369 31.58 -3.96 25.71
N VAL A 370 31.78 -4.42 24.47
CA VAL A 370 30.99 -5.51 23.85
C VAL A 370 31.41 -6.85 24.45
N THR A 371 30.43 -7.60 25.00
CA THR A 371 30.70 -8.96 25.50
C THR A 371 30.90 -9.93 24.34
N ARG A 372 31.55 -11.09 24.57
CA ARG A 372 31.73 -12.13 23.53
C ARG A 372 30.36 -12.60 22.98
N PHE A 373 29.38 -12.82 23.86
CA PHE A 373 28.02 -13.17 23.44
C PHE A 373 27.32 -12.00 22.74
N GLY A 374 27.53 -10.76 23.22
CA GLY A 374 27.04 -9.54 22.58
C GLY A 374 27.60 -9.34 21.16
N ALA A 375 28.86 -9.69 20.92
CA ALA A 375 29.45 -9.68 19.59
C ALA A 375 28.78 -10.69 18.63
N PHE A 376 28.45 -11.89 19.14
CA PHE A 376 27.66 -12.87 18.40
C PHE A 376 26.25 -12.32 18.06
N LEU A 377 25.52 -11.75 19.04
CA LEU A 377 24.19 -11.15 18.84
C LEU A 377 24.21 -10.06 17.76
N ARG A 378 25.21 -9.19 17.79
CA ARG A 378 25.36 -8.09 16.81
C ARG A 378 25.65 -8.60 15.40
N ARG A 379 26.58 -9.57 15.27
CA ARG A 379 26.91 -10.17 13.97
C ARG A 379 25.73 -10.89 13.33
N SER A 380 24.93 -11.58 14.12
CA SER A 380 23.71 -12.29 13.68
C SER A 380 22.48 -11.38 13.63
N SER A 381 22.56 -10.13 14.07
CA SER A 381 21.42 -9.20 14.23
C SER A 381 20.32 -9.72 15.17
N LEU A 382 20.61 -10.73 15.98
CA LEU A 382 19.67 -11.26 16.98
C LEU A 382 19.43 -10.28 18.13
N ASP A 383 20.34 -9.31 18.34
CA ASP A 383 20.13 -8.23 19.29
C ASP A 383 18.91 -7.34 18.95
N GLU A 384 18.44 -7.34 17.73
CA GLU A 384 17.33 -6.52 17.27
C GLU A 384 15.94 -7.23 17.38
N LEU A 385 15.90 -8.54 17.72
CA LEU A 385 14.64 -9.26 17.85
C LEU A 385 13.64 -8.64 18.85
N PRO A 386 14.03 -8.05 19.99
CA PRO A 386 13.08 -7.40 20.89
C PRO A 386 12.30 -6.24 20.29
N GLN A 387 12.70 -5.71 19.11
CA GLN A 387 11.94 -4.69 18.39
C GLN A 387 10.55 -5.20 17.94
N PHE A 388 10.33 -6.52 17.82
CA PHE A 388 9.00 -7.07 17.58
C PHE A 388 8.01 -6.68 18.70
N PHE A 389 8.46 -6.54 19.95
CA PHE A 389 7.63 -6.00 21.03
C PHE A 389 7.29 -4.52 20.80
N ASN A 390 8.20 -3.73 20.23
CA ASN A 390 7.92 -2.36 19.83
C ASN A 390 6.87 -2.30 18.71
N VAL A 391 6.89 -3.27 17.79
CA VAL A 391 5.86 -3.38 16.74
C VAL A 391 4.51 -3.71 17.34
N LEU A 392 4.42 -4.71 18.21
CA LEU A 392 3.19 -5.08 18.91
C LEU A 392 2.66 -3.91 19.75
N GLY A 393 3.54 -3.20 20.46
CA GLY A 393 3.20 -1.98 21.21
C GLY A 393 2.85 -0.77 20.34
N GLY A 394 3.06 -0.83 19.02
CA GLY A 394 2.66 0.21 18.05
C GLY A 394 3.62 1.38 17.89
N SER A 395 4.77 1.39 18.55
CA SER A 395 5.81 2.42 18.37
C SER A 395 6.64 2.21 17.10
N MET A 396 6.71 0.97 16.60
CA MET A 396 7.40 0.58 15.37
C MET A 396 6.46 -0.15 14.40
N SER A 397 6.94 -0.41 13.22
CA SER A 397 6.38 -1.26 12.17
C SER A 397 7.38 -2.37 11.82
N VAL A 398 6.94 -3.46 11.22
CA VAL A 398 7.84 -4.49 10.66
C VAL A 398 8.67 -3.87 9.54
N VAL A 399 8.01 -3.16 8.61
CA VAL A 399 8.65 -2.50 7.47
C VAL A 399 8.49 -0.99 7.56
N GLY A 400 9.61 -0.26 7.47
CA GLY A 400 9.64 1.20 7.50
C GLY A 400 11.07 1.75 7.48
N PRO A 401 11.25 3.07 7.49
CA PRO A 401 12.56 3.71 7.64
C PRO A 401 13.25 3.29 8.93
N ARG A 402 14.55 3.00 8.87
CA ARG A 402 15.31 2.61 10.06
C ARG A 402 15.41 3.77 11.06
N PRO A 403 15.07 3.60 12.37
CA PRO A 403 15.14 4.69 13.35
C PRO A 403 16.58 5.06 13.65
N HIS A 404 16.91 6.35 13.57
CA HIS A 404 18.22 6.87 13.96
C HIS A 404 18.23 7.34 15.41
N ALA A 405 19.43 7.48 16.01
CA ALA A 405 19.59 8.09 17.32
C ALA A 405 19.15 9.57 17.26
N THR A 406 18.59 10.08 18.36
CA THR A 406 18.09 11.46 18.45
C THR A 406 19.14 12.49 18.03
N GLN A 407 20.36 12.38 18.54
CA GLN A 407 21.48 13.27 18.21
C GLN A 407 21.85 13.28 16.72
N HIS A 408 21.70 12.13 16.03
CA HIS A 408 21.94 12.05 14.58
C HIS A 408 20.85 12.76 13.79
N ASN A 409 19.60 12.74 14.27
CA ASN A 409 18.50 13.42 13.59
C ASN A 409 18.72 14.93 13.57
N ASP A 410 19.13 15.53 14.70
CA ASP A 410 19.36 16.96 14.83
C ASP A 410 20.48 17.45 13.89
N HIS A 411 21.51 16.62 13.69
CA HIS A 411 22.58 16.92 12.75
C HIS A 411 22.10 16.83 11.29
N TYR A 412 21.48 15.70 10.92
CA TYR A 412 21.13 15.47 9.52
C TYR A 412 19.91 16.27 9.04
N GLU A 413 19.02 16.69 9.94
CA GLU A 413 17.90 17.60 9.61
C GLU A 413 18.41 18.91 9.01
N ARG A 414 19.52 19.45 9.54
CA ARG A 414 20.12 20.72 9.07
C ARG A 414 20.86 20.58 7.73
N VAL A 415 21.36 19.37 7.43
CA VAL A 415 22.28 19.14 6.29
C VAL A 415 21.61 18.44 5.11
N ILE A 416 20.51 17.71 5.35
CA ILE A 416 19.81 16.94 4.31
C ILE A 416 18.39 17.48 4.14
N GLU A 417 18.14 18.08 2.98
CA GLU A 417 16.80 18.52 2.62
C GLU A 417 15.81 17.33 2.69
N ARG A 418 14.64 17.57 3.25
CA ARG A 418 13.58 16.56 3.43
C ARG A 418 13.93 15.38 4.34
N TYR A 419 14.98 15.47 5.14
CA TYR A 419 15.35 14.42 6.10
C TYR A 419 14.17 14.01 6.99
N MET A 420 13.41 14.97 7.52
CA MET A 420 12.26 14.76 8.40
C MET A 420 11.07 14.07 7.72
N HIS A 421 11.01 14.01 6.39
CA HIS A 421 9.95 13.30 5.70
C HIS A 421 9.91 11.80 6.01
N ARG A 422 11.01 11.22 6.44
CA ARG A 422 11.07 9.82 6.87
C ARG A 422 10.22 9.53 8.12
N HIS A 423 9.87 10.55 8.90
CA HIS A 423 9.04 10.44 10.10
C HIS A 423 7.53 10.55 9.81
N TYR A 424 7.11 10.64 8.55
CA TYR A 424 5.69 10.54 8.18
C TYR A 424 5.09 9.14 8.32
N VAL A 425 5.93 8.13 8.54
CA VAL A 425 5.51 6.74 8.81
C VAL A 425 6.25 6.22 10.06
N LYS A 426 5.75 5.13 10.64
CA LYS A 426 6.45 4.46 11.75
C LYS A 426 7.80 3.92 11.29
N PRO A 427 8.83 3.97 12.13
CA PRO A 427 10.12 3.36 11.84
C PRO A 427 9.95 1.82 11.78
N GLY A 428 10.76 1.16 10.92
CA GLY A 428 10.71 -0.28 10.70
C GLY A 428 11.89 -1.04 11.30
N ILE A 429 11.67 -2.33 11.59
CA ILE A 429 12.73 -3.31 11.88
C ILE A 429 13.57 -3.49 10.62
N THR A 430 12.90 -3.64 9.48
CA THR A 430 13.51 -3.66 8.15
C THR A 430 12.93 -2.54 7.27
N GLY A 431 13.55 -2.27 6.12
CA GLY A 431 13.09 -1.21 5.24
C GLY A 431 13.76 -1.22 3.87
N TRP A 432 13.20 -0.42 2.96
CA TRP A 432 13.64 -0.35 1.57
C TRP A 432 15.11 0.00 1.41
N ALA A 433 15.61 0.95 2.20
CA ALA A 433 17.03 1.30 2.23
C ALA A 433 17.90 0.13 2.72
N GLN A 434 17.45 -0.60 3.76
CA GLN A 434 18.21 -1.71 4.35
C GLN A 434 18.37 -2.88 3.39
N VAL A 435 17.30 -3.25 2.66
CA VAL A 435 17.37 -4.31 1.65
C VAL A 435 18.18 -3.92 0.40
N HIS A 436 18.55 -2.64 0.24
CA HIS A 436 19.48 -2.17 -0.79
C HIS A 436 20.91 -1.93 -0.26
N GLY A 437 21.27 -2.53 0.88
CA GLY A 437 22.63 -2.49 1.41
C GLY A 437 22.96 -1.23 2.22
N LEU A 438 21.99 -0.36 2.50
CA LEU A 438 22.19 0.87 3.29
C LEU A 438 21.79 0.66 4.76
N ARG A 439 22.23 -0.47 5.37
CA ARG A 439 21.89 -0.85 6.75
C ARG A 439 22.89 -0.34 7.79
N GLY A 440 24.16 -0.40 7.50
CA GLY A 440 25.27 -0.12 8.42
C GLY A 440 25.49 1.35 8.77
N GLU A 441 26.68 1.63 9.30
CA GLU A 441 27.14 3.00 9.50
C GLU A 441 27.15 3.78 8.19
N THR A 442 26.82 5.05 8.26
CA THR A 442 26.87 5.96 7.11
C THR A 442 27.87 7.09 7.42
N PRO A 443 29.20 6.79 7.37
CA PRO A 443 30.22 7.78 7.71
C PRO A 443 30.19 8.97 6.74
N GLU A 444 29.75 8.76 5.50
CA GLU A 444 29.67 9.79 4.48
C GLU A 444 28.27 10.38 4.37
N LEU A 445 28.17 11.70 4.25
CA LEU A 445 26.92 12.41 3.99
C LEU A 445 26.20 11.91 2.72
N ARG A 446 26.95 11.51 1.69
CA ARG A 446 26.41 10.96 0.44
C ARG A 446 25.63 9.66 0.68
N SER A 447 26.16 8.77 1.50
CA SER A 447 25.53 7.51 1.87
C SER A 447 24.24 7.74 2.67
N MET A 448 24.24 8.73 3.58
CA MET A 448 23.06 9.12 4.32
C MET A 448 22.00 9.75 3.40
N LYS A 449 22.37 10.64 2.48
CA LYS A 449 21.44 11.21 1.47
C LYS A 449 20.78 10.10 0.66
N LYS A 450 21.53 9.10 0.20
CA LYS A 450 21.00 7.95 -0.53
C LYS A 450 20.02 7.14 0.31
N ARG A 451 20.32 6.89 1.59
CA ARG A 451 19.42 6.22 2.52
C ARG A 451 18.09 6.97 2.66
N VAL A 452 18.13 8.28 2.88
CA VAL A 452 16.94 9.13 2.98
C VAL A 452 16.12 9.10 1.69
N GLN A 453 16.76 9.08 0.52
CA GLN A 453 16.06 8.95 -0.76
C GLN A 453 15.28 7.63 -0.86
N TYR A 454 15.88 6.49 -0.46
CA TYR A 454 15.18 5.21 -0.42
C TYR A 454 14.04 5.19 0.61
N ASP A 455 14.21 5.82 1.77
CA ASP A 455 13.17 5.95 2.79
C ASP A 455 11.98 6.76 2.25
N ILE A 456 12.23 7.88 1.55
CA ILE A 456 11.20 8.69 0.91
C ILE A 456 10.53 7.93 -0.26
N ASP A 457 11.31 7.18 -1.05
CA ASP A 457 10.76 6.35 -2.13
C ASP A 457 9.83 5.27 -1.59
N TYR A 458 10.18 4.63 -0.48
CA TYR A 458 9.30 3.70 0.23
C TYR A 458 7.96 4.36 0.62
N ILE A 459 8.01 5.54 1.23
CA ILE A 459 6.80 6.27 1.66
C ILE A 459 5.91 6.62 0.46
N ARG A 460 6.51 7.00 -0.68
CA ARG A 460 5.78 7.33 -1.92
C ARG A 460 5.15 6.14 -2.60
N ARG A 461 5.85 4.99 -2.60
CA ARG A 461 5.43 3.78 -3.32
C ARG A 461 4.81 2.75 -2.42
N TRP A 462 4.59 3.09 -1.16
CA TRP A 462 4.11 2.12 -0.19
C TRP A 462 2.90 1.34 -0.73
N SER A 463 2.99 0.05 -0.58
CA SER A 463 1.91 -0.90 -0.86
C SER A 463 2.16 -2.17 -0.04
N PRO A 464 1.12 -2.94 0.27
CA PRO A 464 1.28 -4.22 0.96
C PRO A 464 2.24 -5.19 0.26
N THR A 465 2.28 -5.15 -1.09
CA THR A 465 3.24 -5.96 -1.87
C THR A 465 4.68 -5.48 -1.73
N LEU A 466 4.89 -4.18 -1.58
CA LEU A 466 6.24 -3.67 -1.32
C LEU A 466 6.71 -4.14 0.05
N ASP A 467 5.84 -4.13 1.06
CA ASP A 467 6.16 -4.66 2.39
C ASP A 467 6.47 -6.15 2.34
N ALA A 468 5.63 -6.96 1.71
CA ALA A 468 5.88 -8.38 1.51
C ALA A 468 7.23 -8.64 0.81
N ARG A 469 7.52 -7.88 -0.26
CA ARG A 469 8.80 -7.97 -0.98
C ARG A 469 9.98 -7.64 -0.07
N ILE A 470 9.87 -6.60 0.75
CA ILE A 470 10.93 -6.19 1.69
C ILE A 470 11.14 -7.28 2.75
N ILE A 471 10.06 -7.88 3.29
CA ILE A 471 10.14 -8.97 4.27
C ILE A 471 10.87 -10.17 3.66
N VAL A 472 10.48 -10.60 2.47
CA VAL A 472 11.13 -11.73 1.77
C VAL A 472 12.60 -11.44 1.49
N LEU A 473 12.92 -10.25 0.95
CA LEU A 473 14.31 -9.85 0.69
C LEU A 473 15.14 -9.78 1.98
N THR A 474 14.53 -9.38 3.09
CA THR A 474 15.19 -9.36 4.40
C THR A 474 15.52 -10.76 4.86
N ALA A 475 14.57 -11.70 4.79
CA ALA A 475 14.80 -13.09 5.14
C ALA A 475 15.93 -13.72 4.30
N VAL A 476 15.88 -13.54 2.98
CA VAL A 476 16.94 -14.05 2.07
C VAL A 476 18.31 -13.45 2.42
N LYS A 477 18.38 -12.14 2.69
CA LYS A 477 19.65 -11.48 3.05
C LYS A 477 20.19 -11.87 4.41
N VAL A 478 19.31 -12.03 5.41
CA VAL A 478 19.72 -12.49 6.75
C VAL A 478 20.27 -13.92 6.68
N LEU A 479 19.65 -14.79 5.87
CA LEU A 479 20.12 -16.18 5.69
C LEU A 479 21.37 -16.27 4.80
N GLY A 480 21.56 -15.36 3.85
CA GLY A 480 22.67 -15.37 2.87
C GLY A 480 23.90 -14.59 3.29
N GLN A 481 23.84 -13.70 4.27
CA GLN A 481 25.00 -12.92 4.70
C GLN A 481 25.81 -13.65 5.76
N LYS A 482 27.06 -14.02 5.40
CA LYS A 482 28.04 -14.61 6.32
C LYS A 482 28.51 -13.65 7.44
N SER A 483 28.26 -12.35 7.34
CA SER A 483 28.49 -11.37 8.44
C SER A 483 27.84 -10.02 8.13
N ALA A 484 27.21 -9.40 9.14
CA ALA A 484 26.62 -8.05 9.04
C ALA A 484 27.59 -6.95 9.51
N TYR A 485 28.83 -7.29 9.93
CA TYR A 485 29.90 -6.37 10.35
C TYR A 485 31.28 -6.90 9.95
#